data_2abd4daade57f8596b8cd86bf13bdddc
#
_entry.id   2abd4daade57f8596b8cd86bf13bdddc
#
_cell.length_a   1.000
_cell.length_b   1.000
_cell.length_c   1.000
_cell.angle_alpha   90.00
_cell.angle_beta   90.00
_cell.angle_gamma   90.00
#
_symmetry.space_group_name_H-M   'P 1'
#
loop_
_entity.id
_entity.type
_entity.pdbx_description
1 polymer ?
#
loop_
_entity_poly.entity_id
_entity_poly.type
_entity_poly.pdbx_seq_one_letter_code
_entity_poly.pdbx_strand_id
1 'polypeptide(L)'
;YMSVEGIPTETCDTLARTHIIKKGAFFTTDISEGSLPELNMDDGYIVLSSDSDVYNNNALIYYINKNARIIERDDSVTNGVVHIIDNVITSSSLLLPDKIAEDSTLTLFSQALELTGMADSLVKYIDETYSCSVDSVHEGVMVRCTSGSALYTRSFWPEKRFFKYTAFVETDS
;
A
#
# COMPACT_ATOMS: atom_id res chain seq x y z
N TYR A 1 -13.28 -22.94 -9.89
CA TYR A 1 -12.54 -22.81 -8.63
C TYR A 1 -11.08 -23.14 -8.94
N MET A 2 -10.19 -22.15 -8.83
CA MET A 2 -8.76 -22.42 -8.89
C MET A 2 -8.37 -23.17 -7.62
N SER A 3 -7.80 -24.37 -7.76
CA SER A 3 -7.12 -25.04 -6.67
C SER A 3 -5.80 -24.31 -6.40
N VAL A 4 -5.39 -24.23 -5.14
CA VAL A 4 -4.06 -23.71 -4.75
C VAL A 4 -2.94 -24.68 -5.20
N GLU A 5 -3.32 -25.91 -5.56
CA GLU A 5 -2.43 -26.93 -6.10
C GLU A 5 -1.86 -26.49 -7.45
N GLY A 6 -0.56 -26.32 -7.52
CA GLY A 6 0.15 -25.88 -8.74
C GLY A 6 0.59 -24.41 -8.74
N ILE A 7 0.21 -23.62 -7.74
CA ILE A 7 0.75 -22.26 -7.56
C ILE A 7 2.09 -22.38 -6.79
N PRO A 8 3.18 -21.74 -7.27
CA PRO A 8 4.43 -21.70 -6.54
C PRO A 8 4.25 -21.15 -5.12
N THR A 9 4.92 -21.72 -4.14
CA THR A 9 4.80 -21.34 -2.73
C THR A 9 5.11 -19.85 -2.51
N GLU A 10 6.09 -19.31 -3.25
CA GLU A 10 6.44 -17.89 -3.19
C GLU A 10 5.28 -16.99 -3.65
N THR A 11 4.56 -17.40 -4.68
CA THR A 11 3.37 -16.67 -5.16
C THR A 11 2.26 -16.71 -4.12
N CYS A 12 2.06 -17.86 -3.47
CA CYS A 12 1.07 -17.98 -2.38
C CYS A 12 1.45 -17.13 -1.17
N ASP A 13 2.73 -17.06 -0.81
CA ASP A 13 3.23 -16.23 0.29
C ASP A 13 2.99 -14.74 0.00
N THR A 14 3.39 -14.28 -1.18
CA THR A 14 3.16 -12.90 -1.63
C THR A 14 1.66 -12.57 -1.63
N LEU A 15 0.84 -13.47 -2.18
CA LEU A 15 -0.61 -13.30 -2.19
C LEU A 15 -1.18 -13.17 -0.77
N ALA A 16 -0.79 -14.02 0.15
CA ALA A 16 -1.24 -13.94 1.53
C ALA A 16 -0.80 -12.62 2.19
N ARG A 17 0.44 -12.20 1.97
CA ARG A 17 1.01 -10.97 2.53
C ARG A 17 0.32 -9.71 2.02
N THR A 18 -0.05 -9.67 0.75
CA THR A 18 -0.76 -8.52 0.16
C THR A 18 -2.14 -8.31 0.76
N HIS A 19 -2.78 -9.38 1.31
CA HIS A 19 -4.12 -9.33 1.88
C HIS A 19 -4.17 -9.08 3.38
N ILE A 20 -3.04 -9.00 4.07
CA ILE A 20 -2.98 -8.89 5.53
C ILE A 20 -2.30 -7.59 5.95
N ILE A 21 -2.92 -6.86 6.87
CA ILE A 21 -2.35 -5.69 7.54
C ILE A 21 -2.02 -6.10 8.98
N LYS A 22 -0.78 -5.90 9.41
CA LYS A 22 -0.32 -6.36 10.74
C LYS A 22 -0.83 -5.55 11.91
N LYS A 23 -1.09 -4.28 11.71
CA LYS A 23 -1.31 -3.33 12.80
C LYS A 23 -2.61 -2.59 12.61
N GLY A 24 -3.57 -2.91 13.42
CA GLY A 24 -4.87 -2.27 13.46
C GLY A 24 -6.00 -3.19 12.99
N ALA A 25 -7.14 -3.00 13.60
CA ALA A 25 -8.41 -3.51 13.13
C ALA A 25 -9.11 -2.35 12.42
N PHE A 26 -9.27 -2.45 11.12
CA PHE A 26 -9.83 -1.38 10.29
C PHE A 26 -11.26 -1.73 9.90
N PHE A 27 -12.22 -1.10 10.56
CA PHE A 27 -13.63 -1.21 10.21
C PHE A 27 -13.98 -0.21 9.10
N THR A 28 -14.88 -0.59 8.21
CA THR A 28 -15.30 0.29 7.10
C THR A 28 -15.95 1.59 7.58
N THR A 29 -16.43 1.64 8.82
CA THR A 29 -16.98 2.84 9.47
C THR A 29 -15.92 3.81 9.96
N ASP A 30 -14.71 3.33 10.23
CA ASP A 30 -13.64 4.09 10.88
C ASP A 30 -12.61 4.61 9.89
N ILE A 31 -12.68 4.13 8.64
CA ILE A 31 -11.73 4.46 7.59
C ILE A 31 -12.34 5.48 6.64
N SER A 32 -11.63 6.57 6.42
CA SER A 32 -11.93 7.50 5.33
C SER A 32 -11.46 6.91 3.99
N GLU A 33 -12.09 7.34 2.89
CA GLU A 33 -11.60 7.02 1.56
C GLU A 33 -10.13 7.42 1.39
N GLY A 34 -9.39 6.58 0.70
CA GLY A 34 -7.97 6.76 0.47
C GLY A 34 -7.12 5.60 0.96
N SER A 35 -5.83 5.85 1.06
CA SER A 35 -4.87 4.84 1.55
C SER A 35 -5.06 4.61 3.03
N LEU A 36 -5.08 3.34 3.43
CA LEU A 36 -5.02 2.96 4.83
C LEU A 36 -3.72 3.49 5.46
N PRO A 37 -3.74 3.82 6.76
CA PRO A 37 -2.57 4.38 7.43
C PRO A 37 -1.43 3.36 7.58
N GLU A 38 -1.73 2.07 7.52
CA GLU A 38 -0.77 0.99 7.68
C GLU A 38 -0.56 0.24 6.36
N LEU A 39 0.66 -0.24 6.16
CA LEU A 39 1.02 -1.07 5.02
C LEU A 39 0.55 -2.52 5.24
N ASN A 40 0.30 -3.23 4.14
CA ASN A 40 0.12 -4.67 4.20
C ASN A 40 1.44 -5.38 4.53
N MET A 41 1.40 -6.69 4.69
CA MET A 41 2.59 -7.49 5.03
C MET A 41 3.64 -7.56 3.92
N ASP A 42 3.30 -7.09 2.72
CA ASP A 42 4.17 -7.00 1.55
C ASP A 42 4.66 -5.56 1.29
N ASP A 43 4.61 -4.72 2.33
CA ASP A 43 5.01 -3.31 2.31
C ASP A 43 4.21 -2.43 1.29
N GLY A 44 3.08 -2.91 0.82
CA GLY A 44 2.18 -2.23 -0.12
C GLY A 44 1.07 -1.44 0.55
N TYR A 45 0.58 -0.38 -0.12
CA TYR A 45 -0.59 0.36 0.32
C TYR A 45 -1.88 -0.35 -0.07
N ILE A 46 -2.85 -0.31 0.82
CA ILE A 46 -4.24 -0.66 0.54
C ILE A 46 -5.06 0.62 0.49
N VAL A 47 -5.79 0.81 -0.59
CA VAL A 47 -6.64 1.98 -0.82
C VAL A 47 -8.09 1.55 -0.73
N LEU A 48 -8.83 2.20 0.17
CA LEU A 48 -10.27 2.05 0.26
C LEU A 48 -10.94 3.13 -0.58
N SER A 49 -11.91 2.76 -1.39
CA SER A 49 -12.80 3.66 -2.10
C SER A 49 -14.24 3.22 -1.93
N SER A 50 -15.18 4.15 -1.98
CA SER A 50 -16.60 3.83 -1.96
C SER A 50 -17.30 4.36 -3.20
N ASP A 51 -18.39 3.70 -3.55
CA ASP A 51 -19.32 4.11 -4.59
C ASP A 51 -20.76 3.89 -4.08
N SER A 52 -21.73 4.53 -4.72
CA SER A 52 -23.13 4.37 -4.38
C SER A 52 -23.84 3.44 -5.37
N ASP A 53 -24.49 2.41 -4.86
CA ASP A 53 -25.34 1.54 -5.65
C ASP A 53 -26.67 2.23 -5.97
N VAL A 54 -26.76 2.81 -7.16
CA VAL A 54 -27.96 3.53 -7.62
C VAL A 54 -29.18 2.62 -7.70
N TYR A 55 -28.99 1.31 -7.88
CA TYR A 55 -30.05 0.32 -7.98
C TYR A 55 -30.49 -0.23 -6.63
N ASN A 56 -29.74 0.03 -5.55
CA ASN A 56 -30.00 -0.47 -4.22
C ASN A 56 -30.04 0.67 -3.19
N ASN A 57 -30.97 1.62 -3.37
CA ASN A 57 -31.20 2.75 -2.47
C ASN A 57 -29.93 3.57 -2.14
N ASN A 58 -29.03 3.70 -3.08
CA ASN A 58 -27.72 4.36 -2.88
C ASN A 58 -26.91 3.75 -1.70
N ALA A 59 -27.02 2.44 -1.49
CA ALA A 59 -26.19 1.74 -0.52
C ALA A 59 -24.71 1.90 -0.89
N LEU A 60 -23.87 2.15 0.12
CA LEU A 60 -22.42 2.28 -0.10
C LEU A 60 -21.80 0.91 -0.42
N ILE A 61 -21.12 0.86 -1.53
CA ILE A 61 -20.28 -0.26 -1.96
C ILE A 61 -18.83 0.15 -1.72
N TYR A 62 -18.06 -0.71 -1.08
CA TYR A 62 -16.64 -0.47 -0.80
C TYR A 62 -15.76 -1.32 -1.71
N TYR A 63 -14.66 -0.73 -2.15
CA TYR A 63 -13.66 -1.36 -3.00
C TYR A 63 -12.27 -1.22 -2.41
N ILE A 64 -11.49 -2.28 -2.50
CA ILE A 64 -10.06 -2.29 -2.21
C ILE A 64 -9.29 -2.14 -3.51
N ASN A 65 -8.36 -1.18 -3.55
CA ASN A 65 -7.53 -0.86 -4.71
C ASN A 65 -8.34 -0.66 -6.01
N LYS A 66 -9.59 -0.19 -5.90
CA LYS A 66 -10.56 0.02 -7.00
C LYS A 66 -10.94 -1.25 -7.78
N ASN A 67 -10.46 -2.41 -7.37
CA ASN A 67 -10.62 -3.67 -8.09
C ASN A 67 -11.40 -4.72 -7.31
N ALA A 68 -11.15 -4.89 -6.04
CA ALA A 68 -11.78 -5.90 -5.20
C ALA A 68 -12.95 -5.28 -4.41
N ARG A 69 -14.17 -5.69 -4.71
CA ARG A 69 -15.35 -5.25 -3.95
C ARG A 69 -15.43 -6.00 -2.63
N ILE A 70 -15.76 -5.29 -1.56
CA ILE A 70 -16.06 -5.91 -0.27
C ILE A 70 -17.49 -6.45 -0.33
N ILE A 71 -17.64 -7.79 -0.19
CA ILE A 71 -18.93 -8.49 -0.20
C ILE A 71 -19.49 -8.55 1.22
N GLU A 72 -18.66 -8.96 2.19
CA GLU A 72 -18.98 -8.96 3.61
C GLU A 72 -17.95 -8.13 4.35
N ARG A 73 -18.41 -7.33 5.30
CA ARG A 73 -17.57 -6.34 5.95
C ARG A 73 -17.69 -6.41 7.46
N ASP A 74 -16.63 -5.99 8.12
CA ASP A 74 -16.61 -5.69 9.55
C ASP A 74 -16.80 -6.92 10.45
N ASP A 75 -16.44 -8.12 9.98
CA ASP A 75 -16.47 -9.33 10.79
C ASP A 75 -15.39 -9.28 11.87
N SER A 76 -15.82 -9.02 13.09
CA SER A 76 -14.93 -8.88 14.24
C SER A 76 -14.51 -10.25 14.77
N VAL A 77 -13.20 -10.43 14.92
CA VAL A 77 -12.58 -11.60 15.53
C VAL A 77 -11.71 -11.18 16.72
N THR A 78 -11.29 -12.14 17.54
CA THR A 78 -10.55 -11.85 18.79
C THR A 78 -9.29 -10.99 18.58
N ASN A 79 -8.63 -11.12 17.45
CA ASN A 79 -7.35 -10.45 17.17
C ASN A 79 -7.39 -9.53 15.94
N GLY A 80 -8.56 -9.17 15.44
CA GLY A 80 -8.68 -8.30 14.27
C GLY A 80 -10.07 -8.18 13.69
N VAL A 81 -10.13 -7.81 12.43
CA VAL A 81 -11.34 -7.74 11.62
C VAL A 81 -11.11 -8.42 10.29
N VAL A 82 -12.13 -9.07 9.76
CA VAL A 82 -12.11 -9.74 8.45
C VAL A 82 -13.10 -9.07 7.52
N HIS A 83 -12.67 -8.82 6.28
CA HIS A 83 -13.53 -8.42 5.18
C HIS A 83 -13.44 -9.44 4.07
N ILE A 84 -14.58 -9.90 3.55
CA ILE A 84 -14.63 -10.82 2.41
C ILE A 84 -14.74 -9.99 1.14
N ILE A 85 -13.87 -10.28 0.19
CA ILE A 85 -13.77 -9.57 -1.09
C ILE A 85 -14.03 -10.51 -2.27
N ASP A 86 -14.50 -9.97 -3.39
CA ASP A 86 -14.82 -10.75 -4.59
C ASP A 86 -13.62 -11.01 -5.52
N ASN A 87 -12.56 -10.24 -5.37
CA ASN A 87 -11.36 -10.33 -6.19
C ASN A 87 -10.08 -10.33 -5.34
N VAL A 88 -9.01 -10.87 -5.91
CA VAL A 88 -7.67 -10.83 -5.31
C VAL A 88 -7.15 -9.39 -5.31
N ILE A 89 -6.61 -8.96 -4.18
CA ILE A 89 -5.90 -7.69 -4.10
C ILE A 89 -4.58 -7.86 -4.86
N THR A 90 -4.47 -7.16 -5.97
CA THR A 90 -3.19 -7.01 -6.67
C THR A 90 -2.53 -5.74 -6.14
N SER A 91 -1.34 -5.86 -5.57
CA SER A 91 -0.51 -4.69 -5.33
C SER A 91 -0.05 -4.17 -6.70
N SER A 92 -0.22 -2.88 -6.94
CA SER A 92 0.51 -2.27 -8.04
C SER A 92 1.98 -2.31 -7.65
N SER A 93 2.77 -3.15 -8.29
CA SER A 93 4.23 -3.12 -8.18
C SER A 93 4.85 -1.97 -8.97
N LEU A 94 4.00 -1.20 -9.67
CA LEU A 94 4.44 -0.08 -10.47
C LEU A 94 4.91 1.05 -9.59
N LEU A 95 6.11 1.48 -9.84
CA LEU A 95 6.68 2.69 -9.27
C LEU A 95 6.16 3.92 -10.03
N LEU A 96 6.40 5.11 -9.48
CA LEU A 96 5.87 6.34 -10.05
C LEU A 96 6.29 6.56 -11.52
N PRO A 97 7.56 6.33 -11.92
CA PRO A 97 7.96 6.44 -13.32
C PRO A 97 7.23 5.44 -14.24
N ASP A 98 7.09 4.18 -13.77
CA ASP A 98 6.42 3.14 -14.55
C ASP A 98 4.95 3.49 -14.79
N LYS A 99 4.28 4.02 -13.76
CA LYS A 99 2.89 4.44 -13.85
C LYS A 99 2.69 5.61 -14.82
N ILE A 100 3.65 6.54 -14.86
CA ILE A 100 3.64 7.64 -15.82
C ILE A 100 3.88 7.11 -17.24
N ALA A 101 4.81 6.17 -17.41
CA ALA A 101 5.13 5.58 -18.71
C ALA A 101 4.01 4.73 -19.31
N GLU A 102 3.16 4.11 -18.47
CA GLU A 102 1.97 3.37 -18.93
C GLU A 102 0.89 4.27 -19.52
N ASP A 103 0.83 5.53 -19.11
CA ASP A 103 -0.23 6.44 -19.52
C ASP A 103 0.13 7.10 -20.85
N SER A 104 -0.61 6.75 -21.91
CA SER A 104 -0.38 7.27 -23.26
C SER A 104 -0.64 8.78 -23.40
N THR A 105 -1.20 9.42 -22.40
CA THR A 105 -1.45 10.87 -22.39
C THR A 105 -0.34 11.66 -21.72
N LEU A 106 0.69 10.97 -21.16
CA LEU A 106 1.81 11.54 -20.40
C LEU A 106 3.17 11.28 -21.07
N THR A 107 3.19 11.10 -22.40
CA THR A 107 4.38 10.65 -23.13
C THR A 107 5.53 11.67 -23.07
N LEU A 108 5.23 12.96 -23.15
CA LEU A 108 6.22 14.02 -23.10
C LEU A 108 6.88 14.09 -21.71
N PHE A 109 6.09 13.95 -20.67
CA PHE A 109 6.61 13.96 -19.30
C PHE A 109 7.44 12.71 -19.00
N SER A 110 7.00 11.53 -19.47
CA SER A 110 7.76 10.28 -19.38
C SER A 110 9.12 10.40 -20.05
N GLN A 111 9.20 10.93 -21.27
CA GLN A 111 10.45 11.19 -21.98
C GLN A 111 11.34 12.17 -21.23
N ALA A 112 10.77 13.22 -20.63
CA ALA A 112 11.54 14.17 -19.83
C ALA A 112 12.17 13.53 -18.59
N LEU A 113 11.46 12.61 -17.91
CA LEU A 113 11.99 11.85 -16.79
C LEU A 113 13.18 10.98 -17.19
N GLU A 114 13.08 10.31 -18.35
CA GLU A 114 14.16 9.48 -18.88
C GLU A 114 15.38 10.33 -19.27
N LEU A 115 15.18 11.38 -20.06
CA LEU A 115 16.26 12.26 -20.54
C LEU A 115 17.04 12.94 -19.40
N THR A 116 16.39 13.22 -18.30
CA THR A 116 17.01 13.86 -17.13
C THR A 116 17.62 12.87 -16.16
N GLY A 117 17.38 11.55 -16.32
CA GLY A 117 17.79 10.51 -15.38
C GLY A 117 17.00 10.55 -14.06
N MET A 118 15.93 11.36 -13.99
CA MET A 118 15.09 11.42 -12.79
C MET A 118 14.30 10.12 -12.58
N ALA A 119 13.96 9.41 -13.65
CA ALA A 119 13.29 8.12 -13.55
C ALA A 119 14.06 7.16 -12.62
N ASP A 120 15.37 7.04 -12.78
CA ASP A 120 16.24 6.19 -11.95
C ASP A 120 16.26 6.60 -10.47
N SER A 121 16.07 7.89 -10.20
CA SER A 121 16.01 8.39 -8.82
C SER A 121 14.66 8.08 -8.17
N LEU A 122 13.58 8.11 -8.93
CA LEU A 122 12.22 7.91 -8.46
C LEU A 122 11.86 6.43 -8.25
N VAL A 123 12.63 5.48 -8.82
CA VAL A 123 12.47 4.05 -8.52
C VAL A 123 12.99 3.69 -7.12
N LYS A 124 13.82 4.54 -6.52
CA LYS A 124 14.34 4.34 -5.17
C LYS A 124 13.28 4.70 -4.13
N TYR A 125 12.54 3.73 -3.67
CA TYR A 125 11.50 3.92 -2.65
C TYR A 125 11.94 3.48 -1.25
N ILE A 126 13.05 2.76 -1.12
CA ILE A 126 13.66 2.39 0.17
C ILE A 126 14.96 3.17 0.34
N ASP A 127 15.14 3.76 1.51
CA ASP A 127 16.40 4.41 1.89
C ASP A 127 17.42 3.35 2.34
N GLU A 128 18.25 2.92 1.41
CA GLU A 128 19.31 1.93 1.66
C GLU A 128 20.41 2.44 2.60
N THR A 129 20.50 3.75 2.78
CA THR A 129 21.48 4.36 3.68
C THR A 129 20.98 4.38 5.13
N TYR A 130 19.68 4.16 5.31
CA TYR A 130 19.07 4.09 6.62
C TYR A 130 19.27 2.71 7.23
N SER A 131 19.96 2.68 8.35
CA SER A 131 20.07 1.49 9.20
C SER A 131 19.55 1.81 10.58
N CYS A 132 18.64 0.99 11.06
CA CYS A 132 18.21 1.03 12.43
C CYS A 132 18.62 -0.28 13.10
N SER A 133 19.54 -0.21 14.06
CA SER A 133 19.87 -1.37 14.91
C SER A 133 19.05 -1.31 16.20
N VAL A 134 18.71 -2.46 16.72
CA VAL A 134 18.15 -2.57 18.09
C VAL A 134 19.16 -1.93 19.03
N ASP A 135 18.70 -1.00 19.86
CA ASP A 135 19.57 -0.24 20.79
C ASP A 135 20.52 0.79 20.13
N SER A 136 20.16 1.33 18.97
CA SER A 136 20.89 2.47 18.40
C SER A 136 20.65 3.75 19.21
N VAL A 137 21.68 4.61 19.28
CA VAL A 137 21.58 5.92 19.94
C VAL A 137 21.51 6.98 18.83
N HIS A 138 20.37 7.67 18.72
CA HIS A 138 20.22 8.83 17.86
C HIS A 138 20.06 10.09 18.71
N GLU A 139 20.89 11.08 18.45
CA GLU A 139 20.88 12.37 19.18
C GLU A 139 20.91 12.21 20.72
N GLY A 140 21.62 11.18 21.22
CA GLY A 140 21.74 10.91 22.65
C GLY A 140 20.56 10.19 23.27
N VAL A 141 19.58 9.75 22.49
CA VAL A 141 18.43 8.99 22.96
C VAL A 141 18.53 7.54 22.49
N MET A 142 18.38 6.59 23.40
CA MET A 142 18.27 5.17 23.07
C MET A 142 16.96 4.94 22.31
N VAL A 143 17.05 4.42 21.09
CA VAL A 143 15.91 4.14 20.24
C VAL A 143 15.85 2.65 19.92
N ARG A 144 14.65 2.11 19.88
CA ARG A 144 14.39 0.73 19.44
C ARG A 144 13.81 0.73 18.05
N CYS A 145 14.33 -0.12 17.20
CA CYS A 145 13.75 -0.35 15.89
C CYS A 145 12.51 -1.24 16.01
N THR A 146 11.43 -0.83 15.38
CA THR A 146 10.22 -1.65 15.31
C THR A 146 9.84 -1.87 13.85
N SER A 147 9.47 -3.10 13.51
CA SER A 147 8.85 -3.39 12.24
C SER A 147 7.45 -2.78 12.20
N GLY A 148 7.27 -1.77 11.37
CA GLY A 148 6.02 -1.06 11.13
C GLY A 148 5.83 0.23 11.92
N SER A 149 4.79 1.01 11.60
CA SER A 149 4.51 2.27 12.26
C SER A 149 3.97 2.03 13.67
N ALA A 150 4.87 1.93 14.64
CA ALA A 150 4.48 2.15 16.02
C ALA A 150 4.11 3.63 16.16
N LEU A 151 3.01 3.91 16.84
CA LEU A 151 2.68 5.26 17.31
C LEU A 151 3.96 5.94 17.76
N TYR A 152 4.33 7.04 17.11
CA TYR A 152 5.56 7.78 17.31
C TYR A 152 5.68 8.26 18.75
N THR A 153 6.09 7.37 19.61
CA THR A 153 6.72 7.79 20.86
C THR A 153 8.19 8.04 20.53
N ARG A 154 8.79 9.07 21.09
CA ARG A 154 10.17 9.51 20.82
C ARG A 154 11.26 8.42 20.92
N SER A 155 10.88 7.19 21.23
CA SER A 155 11.77 6.05 21.47
C SER A 155 11.74 4.95 20.42
N PHE A 156 10.93 5.08 19.37
CA PHE A 156 10.76 4.04 18.36
C PHE A 156 11.00 4.60 16.95
N TRP A 157 11.89 3.96 16.22
CA TRP A 157 12.21 4.29 14.84
C TRP A 157 11.81 3.12 13.93
N PRO A 158 11.35 3.36 12.69
CA PRO A 158 10.99 2.28 11.80
C PRO A 158 12.22 1.47 11.38
N GLU A 159 12.05 0.19 11.16
CA GLU A 159 13.12 -0.68 10.62
C GLU A 159 13.58 -0.25 9.23
N LYS A 160 12.65 0.23 8.43
CA LYS A 160 12.91 0.70 7.07
C LYS A 160 12.39 2.13 6.93
N ARG A 161 13.12 2.98 6.22
CA ARG A 161 12.67 4.30 5.81
C ARG A 161 12.29 4.23 4.33
N PHE A 162 11.08 4.73 4.02
CA PHE A 162 10.59 4.78 2.66
C PHE A 162 10.59 6.21 2.14
N PHE A 163 11.07 6.39 0.91
CA PHE A 163 10.84 7.61 0.15
C PHE A 163 9.43 7.57 -0.43
N LYS A 164 8.74 8.68 -0.38
CA LYS A 164 7.40 8.86 -0.95
C LYS A 164 7.43 10.03 -1.90
N TYR A 165 6.87 9.82 -3.08
CA TYR A 165 6.82 10.83 -4.13
C TYR A 165 5.38 11.16 -4.47
N THR A 166 5.11 12.41 -4.80
CA THR A 166 3.84 12.85 -5.37
C THR A 166 4.16 13.65 -6.61
N ALA A 167 3.61 13.27 -7.75
CA ALA A 167 3.76 13.99 -8.99
C ALA A 167 2.41 14.58 -9.43
N PHE A 168 2.44 15.82 -9.85
CA PHE A 168 1.35 16.47 -10.57
C PHE A 168 1.84 16.64 -12.01
N VAL A 169 1.20 15.95 -12.93
CA VAL A 169 1.67 15.82 -14.31
C VAL A 169 0.60 16.33 -15.25
N GLU A 170 1.01 17.16 -16.20
CA GLU A 170 0.16 17.68 -17.24
C GLU A 170 0.08 16.68 -18.41
N THR A 171 -1.11 16.57 -19.02
CA THR A 171 -1.30 15.73 -20.21
C THR A 171 -0.72 16.39 -21.46
N ASP A 172 -0.38 15.59 -22.46
CA ASP A 172 0.23 16.00 -23.74
C ASP A 172 -0.74 16.76 -24.69
N SER A 173 -1.83 17.33 -24.20
CA SER A 173 -2.88 18.00 -25.00
C SER A 173 -2.47 19.39 -25.48
#